data_05c5eec114281e3e2a88669f516523ca
#
_entry.id   05c5eec114281e3e2a88669f516523ca
#
_cell.length_a   1.000
_cell.length_b   1.000
_cell.length_c   1.000
_cell.angle_alpha   90.00
_cell.angle_beta   90.00
_cell.angle_gamma   90.00
#
_symmetry.space_group_name_H-M   'P 1'
#
loop_
_entity.id
_entity.type
_entity.pdbx_description
1 polymer ?
#
loop_
_entity_poly.entity_id
_entity_poly.type
_entity_poly.pdbx_seq_one_letter_code
_entity_poly.pdbx_strand_id
1 'polypeptide(L)'
;MKIGNQGDGGGRPIIEFTEDQITQLEALSAVLTKGQVADYFEISETTLRAIEQRQPEVSDAYKKGRVKQFASMGSNLIQLAKKGNVAANIFYLKTQAGWKEQEAEIQDIPPINIILDSNAVNQTSD
;
A
#
# COMPACT_ATOMS: atom_id res chain seq x y z
N MET A 1 -1.06 0.33 -22.76
CA MET A 1 -2.14 1.21 -23.20
C MET A 1 -1.68 2.65 -23.25
N LYS A 2 -2.16 3.36 -24.23
CA LYS A 2 -1.71 4.71 -24.44
C LYS A 2 -2.80 5.70 -24.10
N ILE A 3 -2.44 6.80 -23.48
CA ILE A 3 -3.40 7.84 -23.17
C ILE A 3 -3.69 8.64 -24.40
N GLY A 4 -4.95 8.97 -24.59
CA GLY A 4 -5.34 9.77 -25.71
C GLY A 4 -4.68 11.12 -25.67
N ASN A 5 -4.35 11.63 -26.81
CA ASN A 5 -3.68 12.88 -26.93
C ASN A 5 -4.67 13.90 -27.43
N GLN A 6 -4.96 14.88 -26.61
CA GLN A 6 -5.94 15.87 -26.94
C GLN A 6 -5.33 17.12 -27.56
N GLY A 7 -4.06 17.09 -27.86
CA GLY A 7 -3.42 18.27 -28.35
C GLY A 7 -3.90 18.66 -29.72
N ASP A 8 -3.67 19.88 -30.07
CA ASP A 8 -3.96 20.34 -31.41
C ASP A 8 -2.66 20.80 -31.97
N GLY A 9 -2.65 21.33 -33.09
CA GLY A 9 -1.44 21.68 -33.77
C GLY A 9 -0.70 22.83 -33.20
N GLY A 10 -1.25 23.49 -32.23
CA GLY A 10 -0.64 24.69 -31.78
C GLY A 10 0.48 24.53 -30.81
N GLY A 11 0.66 23.41 -30.18
CA GLY A 11 1.71 23.29 -29.25
C GLY A 11 1.74 21.95 -28.63
N ARG A 12 2.26 21.91 -27.41
CA ARG A 12 2.37 20.63 -26.74
C ARG A 12 0.98 20.07 -26.45
N PRO A 13 0.76 18.83 -26.79
CA PRO A 13 -0.54 18.22 -26.52
C PRO A 13 -0.83 18.20 -25.02
N ILE A 14 -2.09 18.36 -24.70
CA ILE A 14 -2.54 18.26 -23.33
C ILE A 14 -3.08 16.86 -23.15
N ILE A 15 -2.51 16.15 -22.20
CA ILE A 15 -2.90 14.79 -21.94
C ILE A 15 -3.84 14.77 -20.75
N GLU A 16 -4.98 14.14 -20.92
CA GLU A 16 -5.94 13.99 -19.85
C GLU A 16 -6.44 12.56 -19.83
N PHE A 17 -6.82 12.10 -18.66
CA PHE A 17 -7.37 10.78 -18.51
C PHE A 17 -8.88 10.83 -18.69
N THR A 18 -9.40 9.87 -19.41
CA THR A 18 -10.84 9.70 -19.51
C THR A 18 -11.33 9.04 -18.25
N GLU A 19 -12.64 9.01 -18.05
CA GLU A 19 -13.21 8.35 -16.89
C GLU A 19 -12.84 6.87 -16.84
N ASP A 20 -12.85 6.22 -17.99
CA ASP A 20 -12.48 4.81 -18.04
C ASP A 20 -11.03 4.61 -17.64
N GLN A 21 -10.17 5.51 -18.08
CA GLN A 21 -8.77 5.43 -17.72
C GLN A 21 -8.55 5.68 -16.25
N ILE A 22 -9.32 6.58 -15.66
CA ILE A 22 -9.22 6.85 -14.24
C ILE A 22 -9.66 5.63 -13.44
N THR A 23 -10.73 4.97 -13.87
CA THR A 23 -11.18 3.75 -13.21
C THR A 23 -10.10 2.67 -13.33
N GLN A 24 -9.48 2.58 -14.49
CA GLN A 24 -8.42 1.61 -14.69
C GLN A 24 -7.22 1.94 -13.83
N LEU A 25 -6.89 3.21 -13.72
CA LEU A 25 -5.78 3.66 -12.90
C LEU A 25 -6.03 3.33 -11.43
N GLU A 26 -7.26 3.50 -10.97
CA GLU A 26 -7.58 3.15 -9.58
C GLU A 26 -7.30 1.67 -9.33
N ALA A 27 -7.72 0.81 -10.24
CA ALA A 27 -7.50 -0.62 -10.08
C ALA A 27 -6.02 -0.96 -10.11
N LEU A 28 -5.27 -0.33 -11.01
CA LEU A 28 -3.84 -0.60 -11.12
C LEU A 28 -3.08 -0.10 -9.90
N SER A 29 -3.59 0.95 -9.28
CA SER A 29 -2.90 1.54 -8.13
C SER A 29 -2.87 0.61 -6.93
N ALA A 30 -3.67 -0.43 -6.94
CA ALA A 30 -3.64 -1.42 -5.89
C ALA A 30 -2.31 -2.18 -5.89
N VAL A 31 -1.70 -2.33 -7.06
CA VAL A 31 -0.50 -3.15 -7.17
C VAL A 31 0.71 -2.44 -7.76
N LEU A 32 0.53 -1.28 -8.34
CA LEU A 32 1.62 -0.57 -8.98
C LEU A 32 1.95 0.73 -8.28
N THR A 33 3.22 1.08 -8.29
CA THR A 33 3.63 2.39 -7.79
C THR A 33 3.27 3.43 -8.83
N LYS A 34 3.40 4.69 -8.46
CA LYS A 34 3.06 5.76 -9.37
C LYS A 34 3.92 5.73 -10.64
N GLY A 35 5.21 5.44 -10.48
CA GLY A 35 6.06 5.33 -11.65
C GLY A 35 5.62 4.20 -12.56
N GLN A 36 5.21 3.09 -11.97
CA GLN A 36 4.75 1.95 -12.77
C GLN A 36 3.41 2.24 -13.44
N VAL A 37 2.54 2.99 -12.77
CA VAL A 37 1.28 3.39 -13.38
C VAL A 37 1.57 4.27 -14.60
N ALA A 38 2.51 5.20 -14.45
CA ALA A 38 2.88 6.04 -15.57
C ALA A 38 3.39 5.21 -16.73
N ASP A 39 4.25 4.22 -16.43
CA ASP A 39 4.76 3.34 -17.47
C ASP A 39 3.64 2.59 -18.18
N TYR A 40 2.67 2.14 -17.42
CA TYR A 40 1.55 1.41 -18.00
C TYR A 40 0.82 2.27 -19.03
N PHE A 41 0.66 3.55 -18.74
CA PHE A 41 -0.02 4.45 -19.63
C PHE A 41 0.93 5.13 -20.64
N GLU A 42 2.18 4.70 -20.63
CA GLU A 42 3.18 5.17 -21.60
C GLU A 42 3.46 6.66 -21.49
N ILE A 43 3.52 7.15 -20.26
CA ILE A 43 3.88 8.55 -20.00
C ILE A 43 4.95 8.55 -18.91
N SER A 44 5.60 9.69 -18.75
CA SER A 44 6.58 9.82 -17.69
C SER A 44 5.87 10.07 -16.37
N GLU A 45 6.55 9.81 -15.28
CA GLU A 45 5.98 10.08 -13.98
C GLU A 45 5.75 11.57 -13.80
N THR A 46 6.62 12.39 -14.35
CA THR A 46 6.44 13.83 -14.31
C THR A 46 5.16 14.25 -15.01
N THR A 47 4.88 13.63 -16.15
CA THR A 47 3.64 13.90 -16.86
C THR A 47 2.43 13.47 -16.03
N LEU A 48 2.53 12.32 -15.37
CA LEU A 48 1.44 11.86 -14.54
C LEU A 48 1.18 12.85 -13.41
N ARG A 49 2.22 13.37 -12.79
CA ARG A 49 2.05 14.34 -11.72
C ARG A 49 1.41 15.62 -12.24
N ALA A 50 1.76 16.01 -13.45
CA ALA A 50 1.14 17.20 -14.05
C ALA A 50 -0.33 16.97 -14.31
N ILE A 51 -0.69 15.76 -14.73
CA ILE A 51 -2.09 15.41 -14.93
C ILE A 51 -2.84 15.47 -13.61
N GLU A 52 -2.22 15.00 -12.53
CA GLU A 52 -2.84 15.04 -11.22
C GLU A 52 -3.15 16.47 -10.78
N GLN A 53 -2.33 17.42 -11.21
CA GLN A 53 -2.58 18.81 -10.88
C GLN A 53 -3.82 19.32 -11.62
N ARG A 54 -3.99 18.90 -12.86
CA ARG A 54 -5.12 19.34 -13.66
C ARG A 54 -6.39 18.56 -13.40
N GLN A 55 -6.21 17.28 -13.06
CA GLN A 55 -7.35 16.39 -12.80
C GLN A 55 -7.17 15.78 -11.42
N PRO A 56 -7.60 16.47 -10.36
CA PRO A 56 -7.44 15.94 -9.01
C PRO A 56 -8.05 14.57 -8.81
N GLU A 57 -9.06 14.24 -9.61
CA GLU A 57 -9.69 12.93 -9.50
C GLU A 57 -8.71 11.80 -9.85
N VAL A 58 -7.67 12.08 -10.62
CA VAL A 58 -6.67 11.08 -10.92
C VAL A 58 -5.84 10.79 -9.67
N SER A 59 -5.46 11.85 -8.95
CA SER A 59 -4.73 11.68 -7.71
C SER A 59 -5.59 10.95 -6.68
N ASP A 60 -6.87 11.29 -6.61
CA ASP A 60 -7.78 10.64 -5.68
C ASP A 60 -7.93 9.16 -6.01
N ALA A 61 -8.04 8.84 -7.29
CA ALA A 61 -8.17 7.45 -7.72
C ALA A 61 -6.94 6.64 -7.34
N TYR A 62 -5.77 7.23 -7.51
CA TYR A 62 -4.54 6.55 -7.15
C TYR A 62 -4.52 6.22 -5.66
N LYS A 63 -4.83 7.21 -4.83
CA LYS A 63 -4.84 7.01 -3.39
C LYS A 63 -5.88 6.00 -2.98
N LYS A 64 -7.06 6.08 -3.58
CA LYS A 64 -8.15 5.20 -3.23
C LYS A 64 -7.82 3.75 -3.55
N GLY A 65 -7.21 3.52 -4.71
CA GLY A 65 -6.83 2.16 -5.08
C GLY A 65 -5.84 1.56 -4.09
N ARG A 66 -4.87 2.37 -3.66
CA ARG A 66 -3.88 1.88 -2.72
C ARG A 66 -4.48 1.65 -1.34
N VAL A 67 -5.33 2.56 -0.88
CA VAL A 67 -5.94 2.41 0.43
C VAL A 67 -6.84 1.18 0.49
N LYS A 68 -7.58 0.93 -0.57
CA LYS A 68 -8.41 -0.26 -0.61
C LYS A 68 -7.58 -1.53 -0.50
N GLN A 69 -6.43 -1.55 -1.16
CA GLN A 69 -5.58 -2.72 -1.10
C GLN A 69 -4.96 -2.86 0.28
N PHE A 70 -4.51 -1.74 0.86
CA PHE A 70 -3.94 -1.79 2.20
C PHE A 70 -4.97 -2.30 3.20
N ALA A 71 -6.23 -1.86 3.07
CA ALA A 71 -7.28 -2.32 3.97
C ALA A 71 -7.51 -3.81 3.81
N SER A 72 -7.50 -4.29 2.59
CA SER A 72 -7.70 -5.71 2.33
C SER A 72 -6.57 -6.55 2.92
N MET A 73 -5.34 -6.11 2.68
CA MET A 73 -4.19 -6.85 3.20
C MET A 73 -4.12 -6.75 4.71
N GLY A 74 -4.47 -5.58 5.25
CA GLY A 74 -4.49 -5.41 6.69
C GLY A 74 -5.48 -6.34 7.36
N SER A 75 -6.64 -6.52 6.74
CA SER A 75 -7.64 -7.44 7.26
C SER A 75 -7.11 -8.87 7.26
N ASN A 76 -6.43 -9.26 6.17
CA ASN A 76 -5.83 -10.58 6.11
C ASN A 76 -4.76 -10.77 7.19
N LEU A 77 -3.97 -9.74 7.38
CA LEU A 77 -2.90 -9.80 8.38
C LEU A 77 -3.50 -10.00 9.77
N ILE A 78 -4.54 -9.25 10.09
CA ILE A 78 -5.18 -9.35 11.39
C ILE A 78 -5.76 -10.74 11.60
N GLN A 79 -6.40 -11.27 10.58
CA GLN A 79 -6.98 -12.60 10.70
C GLN A 79 -5.89 -13.65 10.89
N LEU A 80 -4.82 -13.53 10.16
CA LEU A 80 -3.72 -14.45 10.28
C LEU A 80 -3.09 -14.36 11.67
N ALA A 81 -2.94 -13.15 12.17
CA ALA A 81 -2.39 -12.95 13.50
C ALA A 81 -3.28 -13.57 14.56
N LYS A 82 -4.58 -13.40 14.41
CA LYS A 82 -5.52 -13.97 15.38
C LYS A 82 -5.49 -15.49 15.39
N LYS A 83 -5.07 -16.09 14.29
CA LYS A 83 -4.95 -17.54 14.24
C LYS A 83 -3.66 -18.03 14.84
N GLY A 84 -2.84 -17.14 15.34
CA GLY A 84 -1.62 -17.53 16.02
C GLY A 84 -0.34 -17.39 15.24
N ASN A 85 -0.38 -16.78 14.07
CA ASN A 85 0.83 -16.61 13.29
C ASN A 85 1.72 -15.57 13.96
N VAL A 86 2.88 -16.01 14.40
CA VAL A 86 3.78 -15.15 15.15
C VAL A 86 4.32 -14.00 14.31
N ALA A 87 4.71 -14.29 13.09
CA ALA A 87 5.24 -13.24 12.21
C ALA A 87 4.20 -12.15 11.97
N ALA A 88 2.95 -12.55 11.76
CA ALA A 88 1.88 -11.60 11.52
C ALA A 88 1.62 -10.74 12.77
N ASN A 89 1.70 -11.34 13.95
CA ASN A 89 1.52 -10.61 15.19
C ASN A 89 2.63 -9.58 15.36
N ILE A 90 3.85 -9.99 15.14
CA ILE A 90 4.99 -9.09 15.29
C ILE A 90 4.88 -7.93 14.30
N PHE A 91 4.57 -8.25 13.06
CA PHE A 91 4.45 -7.23 12.04
C PHE A 91 3.36 -6.22 12.38
N TYR A 92 2.22 -6.72 12.85
CA TYR A 92 1.12 -5.83 13.20
C TYR A 92 1.52 -4.90 14.35
N LEU A 93 2.17 -5.45 15.36
CA LEU A 93 2.55 -4.64 16.50
C LEU A 93 3.59 -3.59 16.13
N LYS A 94 4.51 -3.95 15.25
CA LYS A 94 5.52 -3.00 14.83
C LYS A 94 4.92 -1.88 13.98
N THR A 95 4.00 -2.22 13.11
CA THR A 95 3.49 -1.22 12.17
C THR A 95 2.32 -0.42 12.70
N GLN A 96 1.48 -1.02 13.52
CA GLN A 96 0.27 -0.35 13.96
C GLN A 96 0.32 0.11 15.40
N ALA A 97 1.01 -0.61 16.24
CA ALA A 97 1.07 -0.23 17.64
C ALA A 97 2.35 0.54 18.00
N GLY A 98 3.20 0.74 17.04
CA GLY A 98 4.38 1.55 17.28
C GLY A 98 5.52 0.83 17.97
N TRP A 99 5.47 -0.47 18.04
CA TRP A 99 6.58 -1.20 18.67
C TRP A 99 7.80 -1.08 17.77
N LYS A 100 8.92 -0.83 18.38
CA LYS A 100 10.14 -0.70 17.63
C LYS A 100 11.01 -1.90 17.85
N GLU A 101 11.66 -2.32 16.79
CA GLU A 101 12.53 -3.46 16.87
C GLU A 101 13.95 -2.95 16.83
N GLN A 102 14.58 -2.83 17.97
CA GLN A 102 15.96 -2.42 18.04
C GLN A 102 16.73 -3.61 18.56
N GLU A 103 17.90 -3.78 18.04
CA GLU A 103 18.66 -4.95 18.40
C GLU A 103 18.87 -5.08 19.89
N ALA A 104 19.20 -3.99 20.52
CA ALA A 104 19.43 -4.04 21.94
C ALA A 104 18.16 -4.38 22.68
N GLU A 105 17.07 -3.84 22.25
CA GLU A 105 15.82 -4.09 22.92
C GLU A 105 15.37 -5.52 22.73
N ILE A 106 15.61 -6.03 21.57
CA ILE A 106 15.21 -7.39 21.29
C ILE A 106 15.93 -8.35 22.22
N GLN A 107 17.17 -8.08 22.47
CA GLN A 107 17.92 -8.95 23.34
C GLN A 107 17.43 -8.90 24.77
N ASP A 108 16.90 -7.76 25.16
CA ASP A 108 16.44 -7.58 26.51
C ASP A 108 15.02 -8.01 26.76
N ILE A 109 14.28 -8.17 25.72
CA ILE A 109 12.88 -8.51 25.85
C ILE A 109 12.71 -9.96 26.20
N PRO A 110 11.99 -10.25 27.25
CA PRO A 110 11.71 -11.64 27.57
C PRO A 110 10.88 -12.25 26.47
N PRO A 111 10.95 -13.51 26.32
CA PRO A 111 10.17 -14.17 25.29
C PRO A 111 8.72 -13.86 25.44
N ILE A 112 8.17 -13.39 24.39
CA ILE A 112 6.81 -13.04 24.40
C ILE A 112 5.91 -14.19 24.44
N ASN A 113 6.38 -15.29 24.05
CA ASN A 113 5.53 -16.45 24.05
C ASN A 113 4.92 -16.67 25.38
N ILE A 114 5.46 -16.12 26.37
CA ILE A 114 4.91 -16.28 27.60
C ILE A 114 3.59 -15.81 27.70
N ILE A 115 3.30 -14.82 27.03
CA ILE A 115 2.08 -14.20 27.11
C ILE A 115 0.97 -14.97 26.75
N LEU A 116 1.17 -15.73 25.95
CA LEU A 116 0.04 -16.36 25.47
C LEU A 116 -0.50 -17.35 26.28
N ASP A 117 -0.42 -17.62 26.72
CA ASP A 117 -0.99 -18.59 26.97
C ASP A 117 -1.51 -18.70 27.90
N SER A 118 -1.73 -18.75 27.97
CA SER A 118 -2.18 -18.99 28.55
C SER A 118 -2.20 -20.07 28.96
N ASN A 119 -1.87 -20.56 29.10
CA ASN A 119 -1.72 -21.36 29.19
C ASN A 119 -1.12 -21.76 29.20
N ALA A 120 -0.68 -21.72 29.13
CA ALA A 120 0.12 -21.90 28.89
C ALA A 120 0.80 -21.76 29.19
N VAL A 121 1.02 -21.74 29.50
CA VAL A 121 1.85 -21.55 29.41
C VAL A 121 2.50 -21.81 29.72
N ASN A 122 2.67 -22.14 30.01
CA ASN A 122 3.49 -22.31 30.05
C ASN A 122 4.12 -22.53 30.03
N GLN A 123 4.23 -22.63 29.91
CA GLN A 123 5.06 -22.82 29.53
C GLN A 123 5.87 -22.53 29.54
N THR A 124 6.06 -22.59 29.74
CA THR A 124 7.01 -22.33 29.54
C THR A 124 7.79 -22.24 29.79
N SER A 125 7.92 -22.36 30.09
CA SER A 125 8.77 -22.23 30.11
C SER A 125 9.49 -22.34 30.14
N ASP A 126 9.66 -22.37 30.30
CA ASP A 126 10.45 -22.43 30.11
C ASP A 126 10.90 -22.48 30.03
#